data_35aebb96454797ed7d5e426884f5b17d
#
_entry.id   35aebb96454797ed7d5e426884f5b17d
#
_cell.length_a   1.000
_cell.length_b   1.000
_cell.length_c   1.000
_cell.angle_alpha   90.00
_cell.angle_beta   90.00
_cell.angle_gamma   90.00
#
_symmetry.space_group_name_H-M   'P 1'
#
loop_
_entity.id
_entity.type
_entity.pdbx_description
1 polymer ?
#
loop_
_entity_poly.entity_id
_entity_poly.type
_entity_poly.pdbx_seq_one_letter_code
_entity_poly.pdbx_strand_id
1 'polypeptide(L)'
;MFFLLGDVIYSMAGTGKVQHASYNTADKPVILRANIRTKRVKNNSGAGMRELIRDIRLEVKQGTLVAMLGTAGAGKTTVMNCLNGMDLQGVEGSVIYRNVELMENFDQMKSLIGSVPQQKIFHKTFTPEMEFRFAARKRLPGDTTKAEIENRVDQTLKMLSIQGVRKSQNCKLSGGEQTRVNVGIELVADRDLLCLDEPDQGLSPNYKHELFEILQRLAHESGKTMLCIIHDVSEIDMFDQVIILAKKDGVGRLAFSGSPQEAKQHFGVDIRDAYALLDKHPERYIR
;
A
#
# COMPACT_ATOMS: atom_id res chain seq x y z
N MET A 1 -11.97 -15.96 -26.73
CA MET A 1 -13.20 -15.18 -26.52
C MET A 1 -12.88 -14.12 -25.50
N PHE A 2 -12.99 -12.85 -25.85
CA PHE A 2 -12.65 -11.75 -24.95
C PHE A 2 -13.93 -11.21 -24.31
N PHE A 3 -13.89 -10.98 -23.01
CA PHE A 3 -14.99 -10.34 -22.28
C PHE A 3 -14.47 -9.06 -21.66
N LEU A 4 -15.21 -7.97 -21.82
CA LEU A 4 -15.00 -6.70 -21.15
C LEU A 4 -15.96 -6.66 -19.95
N LEU A 5 -15.41 -6.58 -18.74
CA LEU A 5 -16.14 -6.25 -17.52
C LEU A 5 -15.40 -5.08 -16.88
N GLY A 6 -15.87 -3.88 -17.12
CA GLY A 6 -15.19 -2.66 -16.74
C GLY A 6 -13.91 -2.42 -17.59
N ASP A 7 -12.89 -1.78 -17.03
CA ASP A 7 -11.61 -1.46 -17.71
C ASP A 7 -10.62 -2.65 -17.77
N VAL A 8 -11.06 -3.90 -17.53
CA VAL A 8 -10.21 -5.10 -17.52
C VAL A 8 -10.55 -6.01 -18.69
N ILE A 9 -9.55 -6.34 -19.52
CA ILE A 9 -9.66 -7.29 -20.62
C ILE A 9 -9.24 -8.67 -20.10
N TYR A 10 -10.16 -9.65 -20.11
CA TYR A 10 -9.87 -11.05 -19.81
C TYR A 10 -9.69 -11.86 -21.07
N SER A 11 -8.58 -12.60 -21.19
CA SER A 11 -8.34 -13.58 -22.24
C SER A 11 -8.34 -14.99 -21.64
N MET A 12 -9.21 -15.88 -22.13
CA MET A 12 -9.13 -17.31 -21.81
C MET A 12 -8.21 -17.99 -22.82
N ALA A 13 -7.01 -18.39 -22.38
CA ALA A 13 -6.18 -19.36 -23.09
C ALA A 13 -6.62 -20.78 -22.68
N GLY A 14 -6.59 -21.73 -23.64
CA GLY A 14 -7.17 -23.09 -23.53
C GLY A 14 -6.55 -24.03 -22.47
N THR A 15 -5.87 -23.51 -21.46
CA THR A 15 -5.26 -24.27 -20.35
C THR A 15 -5.84 -23.94 -18.98
N GLY A 16 -6.96 -23.22 -18.90
CA GLY A 16 -7.65 -22.93 -17.61
C GLY A 16 -6.91 -21.95 -16.70
N LYS A 17 -5.78 -21.39 -17.10
CA LYS A 17 -5.12 -20.30 -16.38
C LYS A 17 -5.62 -18.95 -16.91
N VAL A 18 -6.23 -18.17 -16.03
CA VAL A 18 -6.54 -16.77 -16.32
C VAL A 18 -5.21 -16.03 -16.47
N GLN A 19 -4.85 -15.65 -17.69
CA GLN A 19 -3.77 -14.68 -17.87
C GLN A 19 -4.33 -13.33 -17.46
N HIS A 20 -3.79 -12.73 -16.40
CA HIS A 20 -4.06 -11.34 -16.07
C HIS A 20 -3.61 -10.46 -17.25
N ALA A 21 -4.58 -9.95 -18.01
CA ALA A 21 -4.29 -8.89 -18.96
C ALA A 21 -3.82 -7.67 -18.16
N SER A 22 -2.78 -6.99 -18.62
CA SER A 22 -2.24 -5.80 -17.95
C SER A 22 -3.37 -4.76 -17.77
N TYR A 23 -3.66 -4.42 -16.52
CA TYR A 23 -4.56 -3.33 -16.20
C TYR A 23 -3.96 -2.03 -16.75
N ASN A 24 -4.72 -1.36 -17.61
CA ASN A 24 -4.21 -0.13 -18.22
C ASN A 24 -4.21 1.02 -17.23
N THR A 25 -3.04 1.37 -16.75
CA THR A 25 -2.83 2.51 -15.85
C THR A 25 -2.42 3.79 -16.56
N ALA A 26 -2.21 3.74 -17.89
CA ALA A 26 -1.65 4.87 -18.64
C ALA A 26 -2.48 6.15 -18.50
N ASP A 27 -3.81 6.02 -18.60
CA ASP A 27 -4.75 7.14 -18.59
C ASP A 27 -5.28 7.50 -17.18
N LYS A 28 -4.83 6.79 -16.14
CA LYS A 28 -5.27 7.08 -14.76
C LYS A 28 -4.60 8.35 -14.23
N PRO A 29 -5.34 9.22 -13.51
CA PRO A 29 -4.78 10.44 -12.95
C PRO A 29 -3.75 10.12 -11.85
N VAL A 30 -2.71 10.93 -11.78
CA VAL A 30 -1.75 10.90 -10.67
C VAL A 30 -2.40 11.54 -9.45
N ILE A 31 -2.55 10.78 -8.36
CA ILE A 31 -3.15 11.27 -7.11
C ILE A 31 -2.14 11.59 -6.03
N LEU A 32 -0.95 11.01 -6.10
CA LEU A 32 0.12 11.26 -5.14
C LEU A 32 1.41 11.57 -5.89
N ARG A 33 2.02 12.72 -5.59
CA ARG A 33 3.33 13.13 -6.06
C ARG A 33 4.22 13.44 -4.88
N ALA A 34 5.42 12.88 -4.86
CA ALA A 34 6.44 13.22 -3.88
C ALA A 34 7.68 13.76 -4.58
N ASN A 35 8.18 14.87 -4.07
CA ASN A 35 9.46 15.44 -4.42
C ASN A 35 10.20 15.80 -3.13
N ILE A 36 10.67 14.79 -2.41
CA ILE A 36 11.36 14.92 -1.13
C ILE A 36 12.85 15.05 -1.42
N ARG A 37 13.41 16.25 -1.19
CA ARG A 37 14.86 16.48 -1.30
C ARG A 37 15.61 15.78 -0.18
N THR A 38 15.11 15.92 1.05
CA THR A 38 15.69 15.25 2.23
C THR A 38 14.65 15.13 3.34
N LYS A 39 14.81 14.10 4.18
CA LYS A 39 14.15 13.96 5.48
C LYS A 39 15.20 13.78 6.55
N ARG A 40 15.20 14.67 7.56
CA ARG A 40 16.14 14.66 8.67
C ARG A 40 15.42 14.54 10.00
N VAL A 41 16.05 13.84 10.93
CA VAL A 41 15.57 13.70 12.31
C VAL A 41 16.69 14.02 13.28
N LYS A 42 16.35 14.38 14.52
CA LYS A 42 17.35 14.59 15.57
C LYS A 42 18.07 13.26 15.89
N ASN A 43 19.38 13.32 16.09
CA ASN A 43 20.12 12.16 16.53
C ASN A 43 19.70 11.75 17.95
N ASN A 44 19.69 10.44 18.23
CA ASN A 44 19.39 9.90 19.56
C ASN A 44 20.40 10.38 20.64
N SER A 45 21.61 10.77 20.22
CA SER A 45 22.64 11.36 21.11
C SER A 45 22.40 12.83 21.45
N GLY A 46 21.34 13.45 20.93
CA GLY A 46 21.00 14.85 21.16
C GLY A 46 21.86 15.86 20.38
N ALA A 47 22.92 15.44 19.75
CA ALA A 47 23.81 16.31 18.94
C ALA A 47 23.61 16.08 17.45
N GLY A 48 23.10 17.12 16.75
CA GLY A 48 22.99 17.15 15.28
C GLY A 48 21.75 16.47 14.72
N MET A 49 21.66 16.54 13.37
CA MET A 49 20.58 15.96 12.57
C MET A 49 21.11 14.77 11.77
N ARG A 50 20.34 13.69 11.69
CA ARG A 50 20.59 12.54 10.85
C ARG A 50 19.65 12.58 9.65
N GLU A 51 20.20 12.40 8.47
CA GLU A 51 19.42 12.24 7.24
C GLU A 51 18.98 10.80 7.09
N LEU A 52 17.70 10.59 6.82
CA LEU A 52 17.12 9.25 6.68
C LEU A 52 16.92 8.87 5.21
N ILE A 53 16.40 9.81 4.42
CA ILE A 53 16.14 9.63 2.98
C ILE A 53 16.51 10.90 2.22
N ARG A 54 16.85 10.73 0.92
CA ARG A 54 17.23 11.82 0.01
C ARG A 54 16.77 11.55 -1.41
N ASP A 55 16.38 12.59 -2.13
CA ASP A 55 16.06 12.59 -3.57
C ASP A 55 14.99 11.55 -3.94
N ILE A 56 13.89 11.53 -3.17
CA ILE A 56 12.73 10.69 -3.47
C ILE A 56 11.78 11.46 -4.40
N ARG A 57 11.73 11.05 -5.67
CA ARG A 57 10.81 11.61 -6.67
C ARG A 57 9.98 10.49 -7.25
N LEU A 58 8.69 10.47 -6.96
CA LEU A 58 7.78 9.44 -7.43
C LEU A 58 6.37 9.98 -7.62
N GLU A 59 5.62 9.28 -8.45
CA GLU A 59 4.20 9.50 -8.68
C GLU A 59 3.45 8.18 -8.49
N VAL A 60 2.23 8.26 -7.95
CA VAL A 60 1.31 7.14 -7.82
C VAL A 60 0.00 7.49 -8.49
N LYS A 61 -0.49 6.59 -9.34
CA LYS A 61 -1.75 6.75 -10.07
C LYS A 61 -2.93 6.21 -9.25
N GLN A 62 -4.10 6.79 -9.47
CA GLN A 62 -5.34 6.36 -8.83
C GLN A 62 -5.70 4.93 -9.24
N GLY A 63 -6.24 4.16 -8.30
CA GLY A 63 -6.73 2.82 -8.57
C GLY A 63 -5.62 1.83 -8.93
N THR A 64 -4.43 1.99 -8.35
CA THR A 64 -3.30 1.09 -8.56
C THR A 64 -2.89 0.37 -7.28
N LEU A 65 -2.40 -0.85 -7.44
CA LEU A 65 -1.73 -1.62 -6.40
C LEU A 65 -0.21 -1.43 -6.56
N VAL A 66 0.42 -0.79 -5.58
CA VAL A 66 1.83 -0.37 -5.62
C VAL A 66 2.64 -1.12 -4.58
N ALA A 67 3.74 -1.75 -4.99
CA ALA A 67 4.70 -2.36 -4.09
C ALA A 67 5.86 -1.40 -3.77
N MET A 68 6.16 -1.22 -2.49
CA MET A 68 7.38 -0.54 -2.04
C MET A 68 8.37 -1.58 -1.53
N LEU A 69 9.48 -1.67 -2.20
CA LEU A 69 10.56 -2.65 -1.99
C LEU A 69 11.85 -1.93 -1.59
N GLY A 70 12.79 -2.67 -1.04
CA GLY A 70 14.12 -2.12 -0.75
C GLY A 70 14.85 -2.90 0.31
N THR A 71 16.17 -2.73 0.34
CA THR A 71 17.06 -3.36 1.30
C THR A 71 16.76 -2.95 2.75
N ALA A 72 17.28 -3.69 3.71
CA ALA A 72 17.09 -3.37 5.12
C ALA A 72 17.64 -1.97 5.43
N GLY A 73 16.83 -1.14 6.10
CA GLY A 73 17.23 0.23 6.43
C GLY A 73 17.26 1.21 5.24
N ALA A 74 16.71 0.85 4.07
CA ALA A 74 16.57 1.74 2.91
C ALA A 74 15.53 2.86 3.09
N GLY A 75 14.84 2.92 4.25
CA GLY A 75 13.90 3.99 4.56
C GLY A 75 12.48 3.76 4.05
N LYS A 76 12.05 2.53 3.75
CA LYS A 76 10.70 2.20 3.26
C LYS A 76 9.60 2.80 4.15
N THR A 77 9.60 2.48 5.43
CA THR A 77 8.62 3.02 6.38
C THR A 77 8.72 4.55 6.51
N THR A 78 9.94 5.11 6.42
CA THR A 78 10.14 6.57 6.42
C THR A 78 9.48 7.22 5.19
N VAL A 79 9.72 6.68 4.00
CA VAL A 79 9.08 7.16 2.76
C VAL A 79 7.57 7.00 2.88
N MET A 80 7.07 5.83 3.28
CA MET A 80 5.64 5.57 3.48
C MET A 80 5.01 6.61 4.41
N ASN A 81 5.64 6.92 5.55
CA ASN A 81 5.14 7.88 6.53
C ASN A 81 5.19 9.33 6.02
N CYS A 82 6.09 9.66 5.11
CA CYS A 82 6.03 10.92 4.40
C CYS A 82 4.87 10.95 3.40
N LEU A 83 4.66 9.86 2.64
CA LEU A 83 3.61 9.79 1.62
C LEU A 83 2.19 9.81 2.21
N ASN A 84 1.99 9.20 3.37
CA ASN A 84 0.68 9.17 4.06
C ASN A 84 0.49 10.34 5.04
N GLY A 85 1.47 11.24 5.17
CA GLY A 85 1.40 12.41 6.03
C GLY A 85 1.63 12.15 7.53
N MET A 86 1.93 10.92 7.94
CA MET A 86 2.10 10.58 9.36
C MET A 86 3.39 11.13 9.97
N ASP A 87 4.42 11.36 9.17
CA ASP A 87 5.68 11.96 9.63
C ASP A 87 6.28 12.91 8.59
N LEU A 88 5.81 14.14 8.61
CA LEU A 88 6.27 15.23 7.73
C LEU A 88 7.32 16.13 8.40
N GLN A 89 7.63 15.95 9.69
CA GLN A 89 8.59 16.77 10.40
C GLN A 89 10.02 16.58 9.84
N GLY A 90 10.70 17.65 9.50
CA GLY A 90 12.06 17.62 8.94
C GLY A 90 12.13 17.12 7.49
N VAL A 91 11.01 17.11 6.78
CA VAL A 91 10.94 16.93 5.32
C VAL A 91 11.22 18.26 4.66
N GLU A 92 12.15 18.27 3.68
CA GLU A 92 12.38 19.37 2.75
C GLU A 92 11.92 18.91 1.36
N GLY A 93 10.96 19.64 0.78
CA GLY A 93 10.37 19.29 -0.52
C GLY A 93 8.87 19.41 -0.49
N SER A 94 8.17 18.54 -1.22
CA SER A 94 6.71 18.54 -1.29
C SER A 94 6.15 17.11 -1.36
N VAL A 95 4.97 16.93 -0.76
CA VAL A 95 4.14 15.72 -0.90
C VAL A 95 2.73 16.17 -1.23
N ILE A 96 2.32 15.97 -2.47
CA ILE A 96 1.05 16.45 -2.99
C ILE A 96 0.10 15.27 -3.16
N TYR A 97 -1.04 15.32 -2.50
CA TYR A 97 -2.13 14.38 -2.65
C TYR A 97 -3.37 15.06 -3.22
N ARG A 98 -3.91 14.55 -4.34
CA ARG A 98 -5.05 15.16 -5.07
C ARG A 98 -4.86 16.67 -5.32
N ASN A 99 -3.65 17.06 -5.75
CA ASN A 99 -3.24 18.44 -5.99
C ASN A 99 -3.22 19.34 -4.73
N VAL A 100 -3.27 18.77 -3.52
CA VAL A 100 -3.17 19.49 -2.25
C VAL A 100 -1.85 19.13 -1.57
N GLU A 101 -1.08 20.13 -1.13
CA GLU A 101 0.17 19.93 -0.37
C GLU A 101 -0.15 19.39 1.02
N LEU A 102 0.33 18.18 1.34
CA LEU A 102 0.03 17.51 2.61
C LEU A 102 0.64 18.21 3.82
N MET A 103 1.84 18.79 3.68
CA MET A 103 2.54 19.42 4.80
C MET A 103 1.75 20.58 5.41
N GLU A 104 0.97 21.30 4.59
CA GLU A 104 0.18 22.44 5.02
C GLU A 104 -1.29 22.08 5.32
N ASN A 105 -1.80 21.00 4.71
CA ASN A 105 -3.23 20.69 4.69
C ASN A 105 -3.56 19.28 5.21
N PHE A 106 -2.67 18.65 5.99
CA PHE A 106 -2.84 17.26 6.43
C PHE A 106 -4.17 17.04 7.17
N ASP A 107 -4.57 17.96 8.03
CA ASP A 107 -5.83 17.84 8.79
C ASP A 107 -7.07 17.72 7.92
N GLN A 108 -7.08 18.34 6.75
CA GLN A 108 -8.17 18.25 5.77
C GLN A 108 -8.11 16.94 4.98
N MET A 109 -6.91 16.43 4.70
CA MET A 109 -6.68 15.27 3.84
C MET A 109 -6.61 13.94 4.57
N LYS A 110 -6.32 13.93 5.90
CA LYS A 110 -6.17 12.71 6.71
C LYS A 110 -7.38 11.77 6.67
N SER A 111 -8.58 12.32 6.40
CA SER A 111 -9.80 11.50 6.25
C SER A 111 -9.80 10.64 4.98
N LEU A 112 -9.00 10.95 3.99
CA LEU A 112 -8.90 10.24 2.71
C LEU A 112 -7.75 9.20 2.68
N ILE A 113 -6.85 9.26 3.68
CA ILE A 113 -5.66 8.41 3.74
C ILE A 113 -5.79 7.45 4.91
N GLY A 114 -5.66 6.16 4.65
CA GLY A 114 -5.65 5.10 5.65
C GLY A 114 -4.26 4.52 5.84
N SER A 115 -3.95 4.08 7.05
CA SER A 115 -2.69 3.43 7.39
C SER A 115 -2.95 2.12 8.13
N VAL A 116 -2.49 1.02 7.55
CA VAL A 116 -2.58 -0.32 8.11
C VAL A 116 -1.18 -0.71 8.57
N PRO A 117 -0.89 -0.64 9.88
CA PRO A 117 0.43 -0.96 10.39
C PRO A 117 0.70 -2.46 10.37
N GLN A 118 1.97 -2.84 10.41
CA GLN A 118 2.45 -4.21 10.49
C GLN A 118 1.84 -4.97 11.68
N GLN A 119 1.75 -4.32 12.85
CA GLN A 119 1.06 -4.88 14.01
C GLN A 119 -0.45 -4.76 13.84
N LYS A 120 -1.16 -5.87 14.06
CA LYS A 120 -2.62 -5.90 13.98
C LYS A 120 -3.24 -5.15 15.16
N ILE A 121 -4.07 -4.15 14.89
CA ILE A 121 -4.61 -3.18 15.86
C ILE A 121 -6.09 -3.38 16.19
N PHE A 122 -6.64 -4.56 16.00
CA PHE A 122 -8.04 -4.87 16.30
C PHE A 122 -8.24 -5.38 17.75
N HIS A 123 -9.47 -5.28 18.23
CA HIS A 123 -9.86 -5.85 19.52
C HIS A 123 -10.01 -7.37 19.42
N LYS A 124 -9.23 -8.10 20.22
CA LYS A 124 -9.18 -9.59 20.14
C LYS A 124 -10.53 -10.27 20.39
N THR A 125 -11.35 -9.70 21.26
CA THR A 125 -12.67 -10.23 21.67
C THR A 125 -13.81 -9.77 20.76
N PHE A 126 -13.60 -8.75 19.94
CA PHE A 126 -14.59 -8.32 18.95
C PHE A 126 -14.69 -9.31 17.81
N THR A 127 -15.81 -9.28 17.11
CA THR A 127 -15.97 -9.91 15.81
C THR A 127 -15.65 -8.91 14.70
N PRO A 128 -15.35 -9.35 13.46
CA PRO A 128 -15.17 -8.43 12.33
C PRO A 128 -16.30 -7.43 12.17
N GLU A 129 -17.54 -7.86 12.31
CA GLU A 129 -18.73 -7.01 12.26
C GLU A 129 -18.71 -5.94 13.35
N MET A 130 -18.35 -6.30 14.60
CA MET A 130 -18.24 -5.34 15.71
C MET A 130 -17.11 -4.37 15.49
N GLU A 131 -15.97 -4.86 15.00
CA GLU A 131 -14.77 -4.04 14.74
C GLU A 131 -15.07 -2.97 13.67
N PHE A 132 -15.67 -3.38 12.55
CA PHE A 132 -16.00 -2.44 11.47
C PHE A 132 -17.09 -1.45 11.88
N ARG A 133 -18.09 -1.88 12.63
CA ARG A 133 -19.11 -0.99 13.17
C ARG A 133 -18.50 0.04 14.13
N PHE A 134 -17.56 -0.37 14.99
CA PHE A 134 -16.84 0.52 15.88
C PHE A 134 -15.99 1.52 15.10
N ALA A 135 -15.20 1.05 14.11
CA ALA A 135 -14.38 1.91 13.26
C ALA A 135 -15.22 2.90 12.46
N ALA A 136 -16.34 2.45 11.87
CA ALA A 136 -17.27 3.31 11.13
C ALA A 136 -17.82 4.45 12.00
N ARG A 137 -18.31 4.14 13.21
CA ARG A 137 -18.83 5.15 14.16
C ARG A 137 -17.79 6.19 14.57
N LYS A 138 -16.50 5.85 14.56
CA LYS A 138 -15.43 6.77 14.96
C LYS A 138 -14.88 7.62 13.82
N ARG A 139 -15.06 7.18 12.56
CA ARG A 139 -14.36 7.73 11.41
C ARG A 139 -15.27 8.31 10.33
N LEU A 140 -16.52 7.87 10.26
CA LEU A 140 -17.53 8.45 9.36
C LEU A 140 -18.09 9.76 9.94
N PRO A 141 -18.66 10.64 9.10
CA PRO A 141 -19.31 11.86 9.55
C PRO A 141 -20.38 11.59 10.62
N GLY A 142 -20.57 12.53 11.54
CA GLY A 142 -21.45 12.37 12.70
C GLY A 142 -22.94 12.24 12.37
N ASP A 143 -23.32 12.63 11.17
CA ASP A 143 -24.67 12.52 10.60
C ASP A 143 -24.94 11.18 9.89
N THR A 144 -23.93 10.30 9.78
CA THR A 144 -24.07 8.97 9.18
C THR A 144 -25.09 8.13 9.97
N THR A 145 -26.13 7.69 9.31
CA THR A 145 -27.21 6.91 9.91
C THR A 145 -26.76 5.48 10.28
N LYS A 146 -27.49 4.82 11.19
CA LYS A 146 -27.24 3.43 11.54
C LYS A 146 -27.33 2.49 10.32
N ALA A 147 -28.29 2.75 9.42
CA ALA A 147 -28.48 1.95 8.20
C ALA A 147 -27.28 2.07 7.25
N GLU A 148 -26.74 3.26 7.09
CA GLU A 148 -25.53 3.49 6.29
C GLU A 148 -24.30 2.80 6.90
N ILE A 149 -24.13 2.85 8.23
CA ILE A 149 -23.08 2.12 8.93
C ILE A 149 -23.18 0.61 8.69
N GLU A 150 -24.36 0.01 8.87
CA GLU A 150 -24.57 -1.43 8.64
C GLU A 150 -24.29 -1.81 7.18
N ASN A 151 -24.76 -1.00 6.22
CA ASN A 151 -24.45 -1.21 4.80
C ASN A 151 -22.93 -1.17 4.52
N ARG A 152 -22.21 -0.20 5.09
CA ARG A 152 -20.74 -0.12 4.99
C ARG A 152 -20.05 -1.35 5.58
N VAL A 153 -20.50 -1.82 6.74
CA VAL A 153 -19.99 -3.04 7.37
C VAL A 153 -20.19 -4.24 6.46
N ASP A 154 -21.40 -4.44 5.91
CA ASP A 154 -21.71 -5.54 5.02
C ASP A 154 -20.90 -5.49 3.73
N GLN A 155 -20.76 -4.33 3.13
CA GLN A 155 -19.92 -4.11 1.95
C GLN A 155 -18.45 -4.43 2.23
N THR A 156 -17.91 -3.95 3.35
CA THR A 156 -16.51 -4.19 3.74
C THR A 156 -16.23 -5.68 3.96
N LEU A 157 -17.16 -6.39 4.67
CA LEU A 157 -17.05 -7.83 4.86
C LEU A 157 -17.04 -8.59 3.51
N LYS A 158 -17.87 -8.14 2.56
CA LYS A 158 -17.95 -8.72 1.21
C LYS A 158 -16.68 -8.46 0.41
N MET A 159 -16.21 -7.21 0.37
CA MET A 159 -14.99 -6.81 -0.35
C MET A 159 -13.77 -7.62 0.09
N LEU A 160 -13.69 -7.92 1.40
CA LEU A 160 -12.58 -8.67 2.00
C LEU A 160 -12.78 -10.17 2.04
N SER A 161 -13.91 -10.69 1.51
CA SER A 161 -14.25 -12.13 1.50
C SER A 161 -14.21 -12.79 2.90
N ILE A 162 -14.71 -12.08 3.94
CA ILE A 162 -14.77 -12.56 5.34
C ILE A 162 -16.19 -12.61 5.92
N GLN A 163 -17.22 -12.68 5.06
CA GLN A 163 -18.62 -12.79 5.53
C GLN A 163 -18.84 -14.04 6.38
N GLY A 164 -18.20 -15.17 6.02
CA GLY A 164 -18.34 -16.44 6.72
C GLY A 164 -17.89 -16.40 8.18
N VAL A 165 -16.96 -15.50 8.50
CA VAL A 165 -16.40 -15.35 9.86
C VAL A 165 -16.87 -14.08 10.57
N ARG A 166 -17.88 -13.37 10.02
CA ARG A 166 -18.37 -12.07 10.53
C ARG A 166 -18.69 -12.06 12.04
N LYS A 167 -19.12 -13.20 12.59
CA LYS A 167 -19.49 -13.38 14.01
C LYS A 167 -18.44 -14.15 14.83
N SER A 168 -17.32 -14.54 14.24
CA SER A 168 -16.23 -15.19 14.94
C SER A 168 -15.36 -14.16 15.65
N GLN A 169 -14.88 -14.46 16.85
CA GLN A 169 -13.96 -13.53 17.54
C GLN A 169 -12.65 -13.38 16.78
N ASN A 170 -12.14 -12.17 16.70
CA ASN A 170 -10.91 -11.83 15.95
C ASN A 170 -9.70 -12.70 16.39
N CYS A 171 -9.59 -13.05 17.67
CA CYS A 171 -8.51 -13.93 18.16
C CYS A 171 -8.61 -15.39 17.66
N LYS A 172 -9.76 -15.82 17.13
CA LYS A 172 -9.98 -17.17 16.61
C LYS A 172 -9.82 -17.27 15.10
N LEU A 173 -9.59 -16.13 14.42
CA LEU A 173 -9.41 -16.05 12.98
C LEU A 173 -8.01 -16.54 12.58
N SER A 174 -7.90 -17.08 11.36
CA SER A 174 -6.62 -17.37 10.72
C SER A 174 -5.79 -16.08 10.54
N GLY A 175 -4.50 -16.21 10.33
CA GLY A 175 -3.61 -15.06 10.10
C GLY A 175 -4.06 -14.17 8.94
N GLY A 176 -4.50 -14.78 7.83
CA GLY A 176 -5.01 -14.06 6.66
C GLY A 176 -6.34 -13.33 6.93
N GLU A 177 -7.29 -13.98 7.62
CA GLU A 177 -8.53 -13.32 8.01
C GLU A 177 -8.28 -12.15 8.96
N GLN A 178 -7.36 -12.30 9.92
CA GLN A 178 -6.96 -11.22 10.81
C GLN A 178 -6.34 -10.03 10.05
N THR A 179 -5.50 -10.29 9.05
CA THR A 179 -4.96 -9.24 8.18
C THR A 179 -6.08 -8.54 7.42
N ARG A 180 -7.04 -9.29 6.87
CA ARG A 180 -8.21 -8.71 6.19
C ARG A 180 -9.09 -7.88 7.14
N VAL A 181 -9.24 -8.28 8.40
CA VAL A 181 -9.90 -7.44 9.41
C VAL A 181 -9.13 -6.14 9.63
N ASN A 182 -7.80 -6.19 9.73
CA ASN A 182 -6.97 -5.00 9.92
C ASN A 182 -7.10 -4.01 8.74
N VAL A 183 -7.12 -4.52 7.50
CA VAL A 183 -7.39 -3.71 6.29
C VAL A 183 -8.82 -3.13 6.32
N GLY A 184 -9.80 -3.93 6.75
CA GLY A 184 -11.21 -3.53 6.80
C GLY A 184 -11.51 -2.37 7.74
N ILE A 185 -10.72 -2.20 8.80
CA ILE A 185 -10.82 -1.06 9.71
C ILE A 185 -10.60 0.29 8.98
N GLU A 186 -9.72 0.29 7.98
CA GLU A 186 -9.50 1.48 7.15
C GLU A 186 -10.50 1.58 6.00
N LEU A 187 -10.86 0.45 5.38
CA LEU A 187 -11.80 0.42 4.25
C LEU A 187 -13.22 0.87 4.63
N VAL A 188 -13.70 0.52 5.82
CA VAL A 188 -15.04 0.90 6.29
C VAL A 188 -15.22 2.42 6.37
N ALA A 189 -14.13 3.16 6.55
CA ALA A 189 -14.10 4.62 6.56
C ALA A 189 -13.99 5.27 5.17
N ASP A 190 -14.08 4.47 4.10
CA ASP A 190 -14.05 4.93 2.71
C ASP A 190 -12.77 5.67 2.29
N ARG A 191 -11.64 5.21 2.79
CA ARG A 191 -10.33 5.78 2.43
C ARG A 191 -10.03 5.56 0.94
N ASP A 192 -9.42 6.56 0.31
CA ASP A 192 -9.03 6.51 -1.11
C ASP A 192 -7.62 5.95 -1.31
N LEU A 193 -6.70 6.33 -0.43
CA LEU A 193 -5.33 5.83 -0.39
C LEU A 193 -5.15 5.00 0.89
N LEU A 194 -4.73 3.75 0.73
CA LEU A 194 -4.36 2.88 1.84
C LEU A 194 -2.87 2.55 1.77
N CYS A 195 -2.17 2.83 2.86
CA CYS A 195 -0.77 2.50 3.06
C CYS A 195 -0.67 1.30 4.00
N LEU A 196 -0.15 0.19 3.50
CA LEU A 196 -0.08 -1.08 4.23
C LEU A 196 1.40 -1.43 4.49
N ASP A 197 1.75 -1.58 5.75
CA ASP A 197 3.11 -1.94 6.16
C ASP A 197 3.19 -3.46 6.40
N GLU A 198 3.86 -4.19 5.50
CA GLU A 198 4.06 -5.64 5.51
C GLU A 198 2.78 -6.46 5.74
N PRO A 199 1.70 -6.25 4.95
CA PRO A 199 0.42 -6.92 5.18
C PRO A 199 0.48 -8.43 4.98
N ASP A 200 1.48 -8.92 4.25
CA ASP A 200 1.70 -10.34 3.93
C ASP A 200 2.60 -11.06 4.95
N GLN A 201 3.10 -10.35 5.97
CA GLN A 201 4.02 -10.94 6.94
C GLN A 201 3.38 -12.10 7.71
N GLY A 202 4.08 -13.24 7.72
CA GLY A 202 3.65 -14.44 8.44
C GLY A 202 2.47 -15.19 7.81
N LEU A 203 2.07 -14.83 6.59
CA LEU A 203 1.07 -15.55 5.82
C LEU A 203 1.72 -16.72 5.05
N SER A 204 0.99 -17.84 4.93
CA SER A 204 1.37 -18.89 3.99
C SER A 204 1.20 -18.43 2.54
N PRO A 205 1.87 -19.05 1.56
CA PRO A 205 1.79 -18.63 0.15
C PRO A 205 0.36 -18.46 -0.38
N ASN A 206 -0.55 -19.40 -0.06
CA ASN A 206 -1.94 -19.33 -0.51
C ASN A 206 -2.68 -18.13 0.08
N TYR A 207 -2.51 -17.85 1.38
CA TYR A 207 -3.16 -16.69 2.02
C TYR A 207 -2.57 -15.37 1.55
N LYS A 208 -1.28 -15.34 1.20
CA LYS A 208 -0.62 -14.19 0.60
C LYS A 208 -1.21 -13.89 -0.78
N HIS A 209 -1.29 -14.89 -1.64
CA HIS A 209 -1.89 -14.76 -2.96
C HIS A 209 -3.33 -14.23 -2.87
N GLU A 210 -4.17 -14.88 -2.03
CA GLU A 210 -5.55 -14.43 -1.79
C GLU A 210 -5.65 -12.98 -1.28
N LEU A 211 -4.73 -12.56 -0.41
CA LEU A 211 -4.69 -11.18 0.08
C LEU A 211 -4.42 -10.20 -1.08
N PHE A 212 -3.40 -10.47 -1.89
CA PHE A 212 -3.05 -9.56 -2.99
C PHE A 212 -4.09 -9.57 -4.10
N GLU A 213 -4.78 -10.68 -4.39
CA GLU A 213 -5.96 -10.69 -5.26
C GLU A 213 -7.07 -9.76 -4.75
N ILE A 214 -7.35 -9.79 -3.45
CA ILE A 214 -8.33 -8.89 -2.83
C ILE A 214 -7.88 -7.42 -2.96
N LEU A 215 -6.61 -7.11 -2.65
CA LEU A 215 -6.09 -5.75 -2.76
C LEU A 215 -6.08 -5.25 -4.21
N GLN A 216 -5.71 -6.10 -5.16
CA GLN A 216 -5.75 -5.78 -6.59
C GLN A 216 -7.18 -5.49 -7.05
N ARG A 217 -8.14 -6.32 -6.66
CA ARG A 217 -9.56 -6.10 -6.98
C ARG A 217 -10.08 -4.79 -6.36
N LEU A 218 -9.71 -4.47 -5.13
CA LEU A 218 -10.04 -3.19 -4.50
C LEU A 218 -9.45 -1.99 -5.25
N ALA A 219 -8.23 -2.13 -5.77
CA ALA A 219 -7.61 -1.10 -6.57
C ALA A 219 -8.33 -0.94 -7.93
N HIS A 220 -8.49 -2.01 -8.67
CA HIS A 220 -8.97 -1.96 -10.05
C HIS A 220 -10.48 -1.74 -10.16
N GLU A 221 -11.29 -2.39 -9.31
CA GLU A 221 -12.76 -2.32 -9.40
C GLU A 221 -13.37 -1.23 -8.53
N SER A 222 -12.76 -0.95 -7.35
CA SER A 222 -13.27 0.06 -6.42
C SER A 222 -12.53 1.40 -6.49
N GLY A 223 -11.52 1.53 -7.36
CA GLY A 223 -10.73 2.74 -7.56
C GLY A 223 -9.89 3.16 -6.35
N LYS A 224 -9.68 2.25 -5.38
CA LYS A 224 -8.83 2.50 -4.21
C LYS A 224 -7.36 2.40 -4.62
N THR A 225 -6.51 3.24 -4.05
CA THR A 225 -5.06 3.14 -4.29
C THR A 225 -4.42 2.46 -3.10
N MET A 226 -3.64 1.42 -3.36
CA MET A 226 -2.97 0.62 -2.33
C MET A 226 -1.47 0.75 -2.46
N LEU A 227 -0.80 1.22 -1.42
CA LEU A 227 0.66 1.29 -1.34
C LEU A 227 1.14 0.33 -0.26
N CYS A 228 1.78 -0.78 -0.66
CA CYS A 228 2.17 -1.86 0.23
C CYS A 228 3.70 -1.91 0.37
N ILE A 229 4.24 -1.85 1.57
CA ILE A 229 5.60 -2.32 1.82
C ILE A 229 5.56 -3.84 1.84
N ILE A 230 6.37 -4.48 1.02
CA ILE A 230 6.50 -5.94 0.98
C ILE A 230 7.97 -6.35 1.00
N HIS A 231 8.23 -7.56 1.45
CA HIS A 231 9.58 -8.16 1.46
C HIS A 231 9.69 -9.33 0.49
N ASP A 232 8.61 -10.08 0.33
CA ASP A 232 8.58 -11.21 -0.59
C ASP A 232 8.01 -10.76 -1.94
N VAL A 233 8.78 -10.98 -2.98
CA VAL A 233 8.46 -10.59 -4.36
C VAL A 233 7.83 -11.74 -5.16
N SER A 234 7.37 -12.82 -4.51
CA SER A 234 6.74 -13.96 -5.19
C SER A 234 5.50 -13.56 -6.00
N GLU A 235 4.74 -12.57 -5.51
CA GLU A 235 3.51 -12.07 -6.10
C GLU A 235 3.70 -10.71 -6.81
N ILE A 236 4.94 -10.34 -7.15
CA ILE A 236 5.25 -8.99 -7.66
C ILE A 236 4.54 -8.69 -8.99
N ASP A 237 4.25 -9.70 -9.78
CA ASP A 237 3.54 -9.54 -11.07
C ASP A 237 2.06 -9.15 -10.89
N MET A 238 1.51 -9.20 -9.67
CA MET A 238 0.17 -8.70 -9.35
C MET A 238 0.12 -7.18 -9.15
N PHE A 239 1.27 -6.53 -9.02
CA PHE A 239 1.36 -5.10 -8.77
C PHE A 239 1.45 -4.30 -10.07
N ASP A 240 0.79 -3.14 -10.10
CA ASP A 240 0.81 -2.23 -11.25
C ASP A 240 2.10 -1.40 -11.29
N GLN A 241 2.65 -1.11 -10.10
CA GLN A 241 3.86 -0.30 -9.94
C GLN A 241 4.73 -0.86 -8.83
N VAL A 242 6.03 -0.75 -9.02
CA VAL A 242 7.04 -1.01 -7.98
C VAL A 242 7.86 0.25 -7.71
N ILE A 243 8.08 0.55 -6.44
CA ILE A 243 8.95 1.59 -5.94
C ILE A 243 10.09 0.88 -5.22
N ILE A 244 11.31 1.00 -5.73
CA ILE A 244 12.47 0.30 -5.18
C ILE A 244 13.40 1.32 -4.55
N LEU A 245 13.64 1.14 -3.25
CA LEU A 245 14.55 1.97 -2.47
C LEU A 245 15.84 1.21 -2.19
N ALA A 246 16.95 1.91 -2.21
CA ALA A 246 18.24 1.37 -1.81
C ALA A 246 18.98 2.34 -0.89
N LYS A 247 19.93 1.81 -0.15
CA LYS A 247 20.72 2.59 0.80
C LYS A 247 22.09 2.93 0.17
N LYS A 248 22.43 4.23 0.15
CA LYS A 248 23.75 4.73 -0.27
C LYS A 248 24.27 5.68 0.81
N ASP A 249 25.49 5.44 1.30
CA ASP A 249 26.13 6.24 2.36
C ASP A 249 25.28 6.38 3.63
N GLY A 250 24.53 5.32 3.99
CA GLY A 250 23.67 5.32 5.17
C GLY A 250 22.29 5.98 4.97
N VAL A 251 22.01 6.57 3.79
CA VAL A 251 20.80 7.32 3.45
C VAL A 251 19.98 6.55 2.41
N GLY A 252 18.66 6.45 2.64
CA GLY A 252 17.75 5.83 1.69
C GLY A 252 17.50 6.71 0.46
N ARG A 253 17.49 6.12 -0.72
CA ARG A 253 17.24 6.81 -1.98
C ARG A 253 16.35 5.97 -2.89
N LEU A 254 15.71 6.65 -3.85
CA LEU A 254 14.97 5.98 -4.90
C LEU A 254 15.93 5.39 -5.93
N ALA A 255 15.86 4.06 -6.12
CA ALA A 255 16.60 3.36 -7.17
C ALA A 255 15.74 3.20 -8.43
N PHE A 256 14.43 2.96 -8.27
CA PHE A 256 13.52 2.77 -9.40
C PHE A 256 12.07 3.06 -9.00
N SER A 257 11.26 3.53 -9.96
CA SER A 257 9.81 3.62 -9.86
C SER A 257 9.20 3.40 -11.25
N GLY A 258 8.36 2.38 -11.41
CA GLY A 258 7.71 2.00 -12.68
C GLY A 258 7.00 0.67 -12.55
N SER A 259 6.56 0.08 -13.65
CA SER A 259 5.95 -1.25 -13.66
C SER A 259 6.97 -2.36 -13.31
N PRO A 260 6.52 -3.54 -12.85
CA PRO A 260 7.41 -4.70 -12.64
C PRO A 260 8.22 -5.08 -13.89
N GLN A 261 7.63 -4.93 -15.07
CA GLN A 261 8.30 -5.24 -16.34
C GLN A 261 9.40 -4.22 -16.66
N GLU A 262 9.14 -2.93 -16.46
CA GLU A 262 10.14 -1.88 -16.61
C GLU A 262 11.28 -2.04 -15.60
N ALA A 263 11.00 -2.51 -14.39
CA ALA A 263 12.03 -2.82 -13.39
C ALA A 263 12.95 -3.94 -13.87
N LYS A 264 12.40 -5.03 -14.42
CA LYS A 264 13.21 -6.13 -15.02
C LYS A 264 14.12 -5.62 -16.13
N GLN A 265 13.63 -4.72 -16.97
CA GLN A 265 14.43 -4.09 -18.04
C GLN A 265 15.52 -3.16 -17.48
N HIS A 266 15.18 -2.35 -16.46
CA HIS A 266 16.10 -1.40 -15.83
C HIS A 266 17.28 -2.10 -15.14
N PHE A 267 17.01 -3.17 -14.40
CA PHE A 267 18.04 -3.91 -13.66
C PHE A 267 18.73 -4.99 -14.53
N GLY A 268 18.14 -5.39 -15.65
CA GLY A 268 18.63 -6.45 -16.51
C GLY A 268 18.52 -7.86 -15.91
N VAL A 269 17.81 -7.99 -14.79
CA VAL A 269 17.60 -9.23 -14.02
C VAL A 269 16.19 -9.27 -13.46
N ASP A 270 15.77 -10.43 -12.93
CA ASP A 270 14.53 -10.51 -12.18
C ASP A 270 14.58 -9.61 -10.91
N ILE A 271 13.44 -9.08 -10.50
CA ILE A 271 13.35 -8.20 -9.32
C ILE A 271 13.89 -8.89 -8.07
N ARG A 272 13.76 -10.23 -7.97
CA ARG A 272 14.33 -11.03 -6.88
C ARG A 272 15.84 -10.90 -6.79
N ASP A 273 16.53 -10.84 -7.93
CA ASP A 273 17.99 -10.72 -8.01
C ASP A 273 18.45 -9.27 -7.92
N ALA A 274 17.56 -8.31 -8.21
CA ALA A 274 17.86 -6.87 -8.14
C ALA A 274 18.31 -6.44 -6.74
N TYR A 275 17.80 -7.06 -5.68
CA TYR A 275 18.23 -6.77 -4.31
C TYR A 275 19.72 -7.01 -4.08
N ALA A 276 20.25 -8.14 -4.61
CA ALA A 276 21.67 -8.44 -4.49
C ALA A 276 22.55 -7.45 -5.25
N LEU A 277 22.04 -6.91 -6.35
CA LEU A 277 22.72 -5.87 -7.12
C LEU A 277 22.71 -4.53 -6.39
N LEU A 278 21.55 -4.16 -5.80
CA LEU A 278 21.40 -2.90 -5.04
C LEU A 278 22.24 -2.89 -3.75
N ASP A 279 22.40 -4.03 -3.10
CA ASP A 279 23.25 -4.17 -1.91
C ASP A 279 24.74 -4.06 -2.25
N LYS A 280 25.18 -4.68 -3.37
CA LYS A 280 26.57 -4.71 -3.78
C LYS A 280 27.03 -3.45 -4.53
N HIS A 281 26.15 -2.89 -5.34
CA HIS A 281 26.47 -1.80 -6.27
C HIS A 281 25.40 -0.71 -6.29
N PRO A 282 25.03 -0.11 -5.14
CA PRO A 282 23.98 0.91 -5.09
C PRO A 282 24.29 2.12 -5.99
N GLU A 283 25.58 2.45 -6.18
CA GLU A 283 26.04 3.57 -7.00
C GLU A 283 25.65 3.47 -8.48
N ARG A 284 25.36 2.27 -8.99
CA ARG A 284 24.97 2.09 -10.39
C ARG A 284 23.50 2.46 -10.65
N TYR A 285 22.66 2.37 -9.64
CA TYR A 285 21.21 2.50 -9.75
C TYR A 285 20.67 3.71 -8.99
N ILE A 286 21.47 4.33 -8.15
CA ILE A 286 21.10 5.52 -7.38
C ILE A 286 21.89 6.71 -7.91
N ARG A 287 21.17 7.70 -8.44
CA ARG A 287 21.73 8.99 -8.88
C ARG A 287 21.91 9.96 -7.71
#